data_209be08e580eb5fedd7cb824b73d226a
#
_entry.id   209be08e580eb5fedd7cb824b73d226a
#
_cell.length_a   1.000
_cell.length_b   1.000
_cell.length_c   1.000
_cell.angle_alpha   90.00
_cell.angle_beta   90.00
_cell.angle_gamma   90.00
#
_symmetry.space_group_name_H-M   'P 1'
#
loop_
_entity.id
_entity.type
_entity.pdbx_description
1 polymer ?
#
loop_
_entity_poly.entity_id
_entity_poly.type
_entity_poly.pdbx_seq_one_letter_code
_entity_poly.pdbx_strand_id
1 'polypeptide(L)'
;MNAGSVEIETLDGSVPCHTYHPPGEGPWPAVVYFMDGMGIRPTLLASAEKLAQSGYFVLVPDLFYRAGDYAPLDHATLQDDPEEQARVMQMVALVVNEAIMRDLAAFLHFFEREPQAKSERIGVVGYCMGGPLAL
;
A
#
# COMPACT_ATOMS: atom_id res chain seq x y z
N MET A 1 -7.88 -12.00 13.12
CA MET A 1 -7.55 -10.96 12.13
C MET A 1 -7.86 -11.48 10.73
N ASN A 2 -8.62 -10.73 9.96
CA ASN A 2 -8.91 -11.09 8.57
C ASN A 2 -7.87 -10.44 7.66
N ALA A 3 -7.08 -11.27 7.00
CA ALA A 3 -6.08 -10.84 6.04
C ALA A 3 -6.47 -11.34 4.66
N GLY A 4 -6.32 -10.47 3.67
CA GLY A 4 -6.65 -10.82 2.30
C GLY A 4 -5.78 -10.07 1.30
N SER A 5 -6.05 -10.32 0.03
CA SER A 5 -5.41 -9.58 -1.05
C SER A 5 -6.45 -9.27 -2.11
N VAL A 6 -6.26 -8.16 -2.79
CA VAL A 6 -7.15 -7.72 -3.85
C VAL A 6 -6.32 -6.99 -4.90
N GLU A 7 -6.74 -7.08 -6.15
CA GLU A 7 -6.18 -6.27 -7.22
C GLU A 7 -7.16 -5.16 -7.57
N ILE A 8 -6.67 -3.92 -7.56
CA ILE A 8 -7.50 -2.75 -7.84
C ILE A 8 -7.08 -2.16 -9.18
N GLU A 9 -8.02 -2.08 -10.10
CA GLU A 9 -7.78 -1.50 -11.41
C GLU A 9 -7.65 0.02 -11.33
N THR A 10 -6.60 0.55 -11.93
CA THR A 10 -6.38 1.98 -12.09
C THR A 10 -6.24 2.33 -13.57
N LEU A 11 -6.09 3.61 -13.87
CA LEU A 11 -5.83 4.04 -15.24
C LEU A 11 -4.49 3.52 -15.79
N ASP A 12 -3.56 3.19 -14.90
CA ASP A 12 -2.20 2.77 -15.29
C ASP A 12 -1.99 1.26 -15.16
N GLY A 13 -2.97 0.51 -14.69
CA GLY A 13 -2.88 -0.93 -14.54
C GLY A 13 -3.53 -1.45 -13.27
N SER A 14 -3.24 -2.70 -12.94
CA SER A 14 -3.79 -3.40 -11.78
C SER A 14 -2.82 -3.33 -10.61
N VAL A 15 -3.27 -2.84 -9.47
CA VAL A 15 -2.45 -2.68 -8.27
C VAL A 15 -2.69 -3.85 -7.33
N PRO A 16 -1.66 -4.68 -7.05
CA PRO A 16 -1.78 -5.67 -5.99
C PRO A 16 -1.85 -4.99 -4.62
N CYS A 17 -2.85 -5.34 -3.82
CA CYS A 17 -3.05 -4.75 -2.51
C CYS A 17 -3.23 -5.84 -1.47
N HIS A 18 -2.74 -5.57 -0.25
CA HIS A 18 -3.07 -6.36 0.92
C HIS A 18 -4.16 -5.68 1.72
N THR A 19 -5.04 -6.46 2.32
CA THR A 19 -6.12 -5.93 3.16
C THR A 19 -6.09 -6.59 4.53
N TYR A 20 -6.35 -5.81 5.56
CA TYR A 20 -6.45 -6.29 6.94
C TYR A 20 -7.62 -5.61 7.64
N HIS A 21 -8.41 -6.37 8.37
CA HIS A 21 -9.45 -5.81 9.25
C HIS A 21 -9.69 -6.76 10.42
N PRO A 22 -10.24 -6.27 11.56
CA PRO A 22 -10.55 -7.15 12.67
C PRO A 22 -11.61 -8.20 12.33
N PRO A 23 -11.69 -9.30 13.07
CA PRO A 23 -12.82 -10.21 12.95
C PRO A 23 -14.10 -9.56 13.44
N GLY A 24 -15.24 -10.04 12.96
CA GLY A 24 -16.55 -9.53 13.35
C GLY A 24 -17.26 -8.81 12.23
N GLU A 25 -18.32 -8.13 12.58
CA GLU A 25 -19.27 -7.64 11.59
C GLU A 25 -18.98 -6.25 11.06
N GLY A 26 -17.96 -5.57 11.47
CA GLY A 26 -17.69 -4.24 10.91
C GLY A 26 -18.94 -3.41 10.62
N PRO A 27 -18.93 -2.48 9.66
CA PRO A 27 -17.75 -2.03 8.90
C PRO A 27 -16.76 -1.24 9.75
N TRP A 28 -15.54 -1.21 9.27
CA TRP A 28 -14.42 -0.57 9.96
C TRP A 28 -13.99 0.69 9.22
N PRO A 29 -13.56 1.76 9.92
CA PRO A 29 -13.02 2.94 9.26
C PRO A 29 -11.88 2.57 8.32
N ALA A 30 -11.88 3.11 7.12
CA ALA A 30 -10.92 2.79 6.08
C ALA A 30 -9.63 3.60 6.23
N VAL A 31 -8.50 2.93 6.02
CA VAL A 31 -7.17 3.56 6.03
C VAL A 31 -6.38 3.04 4.84
N VAL A 32 -5.78 3.95 4.08
CA VAL A 32 -4.75 3.61 3.10
C VAL A 32 -3.40 3.71 3.78
N TYR A 33 -2.65 2.61 3.77
CA TYR A 33 -1.31 2.52 4.37
C TYR A 33 -0.29 2.52 3.24
N PHE A 34 0.34 3.67 3.02
CA PHE A 34 1.37 3.80 1.99
C PHE A 34 2.68 3.20 2.46
N MET A 35 3.27 2.38 1.61
CA MET A 35 4.57 1.75 1.86
C MET A 35 5.71 2.76 1.81
N ASP A 36 6.86 2.37 2.36
CA ASP A 36 8.11 3.12 2.22
C ASP A 36 8.87 2.69 0.96
N GLY A 37 10.06 3.27 0.75
CA GLY A 37 10.90 2.99 -0.41
C GLY A 37 11.44 1.57 -0.51
N MET A 38 11.35 0.80 0.58
CA MET A 38 11.76 -0.61 0.59
C MET A 38 10.65 -1.55 0.14
N GLY A 39 9.43 -1.05 -0.04
CA GLY A 39 8.33 -1.80 -0.60
C GLY A 39 7.61 -2.73 0.36
N ILE A 40 6.75 -3.55 -0.21
CA ILE A 40 5.96 -4.53 0.54
C ILE A 40 6.89 -5.62 1.06
N ARG A 41 6.84 -5.87 2.37
CA ARG A 41 7.66 -6.87 3.05
C ARG A 41 7.01 -7.27 4.38
N PRO A 42 7.43 -8.39 4.99
CA PRO A 42 6.77 -8.86 6.22
C PRO A 42 6.70 -7.84 7.35
N THR A 43 7.76 -7.06 7.56
CA THR A 43 7.79 -6.03 8.61
C THR A 43 6.74 -4.94 8.35
N LEU A 44 6.62 -4.49 7.11
CA LEU A 44 5.63 -3.48 6.75
C LEU A 44 4.21 -4.02 6.92
N LEU A 45 3.98 -5.24 6.46
CA LEU A 45 2.67 -5.87 6.56
C LEU A 45 2.28 -6.12 8.02
N ALA A 46 3.24 -6.48 8.87
CA ALA A 46 2.99 -6.63 10.30
C ALA A 46 2.57 -5.31 10.96
N SER A 47 3.16 -4.20 10.55
CA SER A 47 2.77 -2.88 11.03
C SER A 47 1.36 -2.50 10.59
N ALA A 48 1.01 -2.79 9.35
CA ALA A 48 -0.35 -2.55 8.83
C ALA A 48 -1.39 -3.41 9.55
N GLU A 49 -1.07 -4.68 9.80
CA GLU A 49 -1.93 -5.59 10.54
C GLU A 49 -2.15 -5.08 11.97
N LYS A 50 -1.10 -4.59 12.62
CA LYS A 50 -1.20 -4.03 13.96
C LYS A 50 -2.13 -2.82 13.99
N LEU A 51 -2.08 -1.96 12.98
CA LEU A 51 -3.02 -0.85 12.86
C LEU A 51 -4.45 -1.36 12.71
N ALA A 52 -4.66 -2.39 11.89
CA ALA A 52 -5.98 -2.98 11.70
C ALA A 52 -6.53 -3.56 13.01
N GLN A 53 -5.69 -4.13 13.86
CA GLN A 53 -6.11 -4.65 15.18
C GLN A 53 -6.71 -3.57 16.07
N SER A 54 -6.41 -2.30 15.80
CA SER A 54 -6.99 -1.16 16.53
C SER A 54 -8.39 -0.78 16.04
N GLY A 55 -8.94 -1.49 15.08
CA GLY A 55 -10.31 -1.30 14.60
C GLY A 55 -10.41 -0.60 13.25
N TYR A 56 -9.49 -0.87 12.33
CA TYR A 56 -9.48 -0.26 11.00
C TYR A 56 -9.49 -1.30 9.88
N PHE A 57 -10.10 -0.94 8.76
CA PHE A 57 -9.92 -1.65 7.51
C PHE A 57 -8.72 -1.02 6.80
N VAL A 58 -7.60 -1.75 6.73
CA VAL A 58 -6.35 -1.22 6.20
C VAL A 58 -6.08 -1.79 4.81
N LEU A 59 -5.86 -0.91 3.85
CA LEU A 59 -5.46 -1.26 2.48
C LEU A 59 -3.99 -0.89 2.30
N VAL A 60 -3.18 -1.86 1.90
CA VAL A 60 -1.73 -1.67 1.65
C VAL A 60 -1.48 -1.91 0.17
N PRO A 61 -1.44 -0.86 -0.66
CA PRO A 61 -1.16 -1.02 -2.08
C PRO A 61 0.32 -1.17 -2.36
N ASP A 62 0.67 -2.00 -3.33
CA ASP A 62 2.03 -2.07 -3.85
C ASP A 62 2.25 -0.94 -4.84
N LEU A 63 2.88 0.13 -4.39
CA LEU A 63 3.10 1.32 -5.20
C LEU A 63 4.17 1.13 -6.30
N PHE A 64 4.90 0.02 -6.27
CA PHE A 64 5.87 -0.30 -7.31
C PHE A 64 5.27 -1.07 -8.49
N TYR A 65 3.95 -1.20 -8.56
CA TYR A 65 3.30 -2.01 -9.59
C TYR A 65 3.58 -1.51 -11.02
N ARG A 66 3.92 -0.21 -11.20
CA ARG A 66 4.27 0.34 -12.51
C ARG A 66 5.59 -0.20 -13.05
N ALA A 67 6.41 -0.78 -12.19
CA ALA A 67 7.64 -1.46 -12.60
C ALA A 67 7.37 -2.85 -13.22
N GLY A 68 6.10 -3.28 -13.24
CA GLY A 68 5.74 -4.62 -13.67
C GLY A 68 6.03 -5.65 -12.58
N ASP A 69 6.17 -6.92 -12.97
CA ASP A 69 6.59 -7.95 -12.03
C ASP A 69 8.06 -7.71 -11.68
N TYR A 70 8.36 -7.53 -10.40
CA TYR A 70 9.71 -7.27 -9.95
C TYR A 70 10.14 -8.27 -8.87
N ALA A 71 11.44 -8.56 -8.85
CA ALA A 71 12.00 -9.41 -7.80
C ALA A 71 11.95 -8.68 -6.45
N PRO A 72 11.67 -9.38 -5.33
CA PRO A 72 11.71 -8.76 -4.01
C PRO A 72 13.04 -8.06 -3.75
N LEU A 73 12.96 -6.95 -3.02
CA LEU A 73 14.15 -6.19 -2.64
C LEU A 73 14.87 -6.91 -1.50
N ASP A 74 16.20 -7.04 -1.62
CA ASP A 74 17.02 -7.66 -0.60
C ASP A 74 17.71 -6.58 0.25
N HIS A 75 17.17 -6.39 1.46
CA HIS A 75 17.70 -5.39 2.40
C HIS A 75 19.11 -5.70 2.87
N ALA A 76 19.46 -6.99 2.96
CA ALA A 76 20.75 -7.40 3.49
C ALA A 76 21.90 -7.03 2.55
N THR A 77 21.65 -7.01 1.23
CA THR A 77 22.67 -6.72 0.23
C THR A 77 22.57 -5.31 -0.34
N LEU A 78 21.49 -4.57 -0.07
CA LEU A 78 21.24 -3.29 -0.71
C LEU A 78 22.37 -2.28 -0.51
N GLN A 79 22.95 -2.20 0.69
CA GLN A 79 24.01 -1.24 1.00
C GLN A 79 25.29 -1.48 0.22
N ASP A 80 25.55 -2.74 -0.15
CA ASP A 80 26.79 -3.17 -0.79
C ASP A 80 26.62 -3.49 -2.29
N ASP A 81 25.40 -3.31 -2.82
CA ASP A 81 25.10 -3.66 -4.21
C ASP A 81 24.62 -2.43 -5.00
N PRO A 82 25.53 -1.81 -5.79
CA PRO A 82 25.15 -0.63 -6.59
C PRO A 82 24.06 -0.90 -7.62
N GLU A 83 24.00 -2.11 -8.18
CA GLU A 83 22.96 -2.45 -9.15
C GLU A 83 21.59 -2.52 -8.48
N GLU A 84 21.52 -3.08 -7.28
CA GLU A 84 20.30 -3.14 -6.50
C GLU A 84 19.84 -1.74 -6.06
N GLN A 85 20.79 -0.90 -5.65
CA GLN A 85 20.50 0.49 -5.32
C GLN A 85 19.90 1.24 -6.51
N ALA A 86 20.47 1.05 -7.70
CA ALA A 86 19.97 1.66 -8.92
C ALA A 86 18.56 1.16 -9.26
N ARG A 87 18.30 -0.14 -9.08
CA ARG A 87 16.98 -0.73 -9.29
C ARG A 87 15.93 -0.10 -8.37
N VAL A 88 16.25 0.03 -7.09
CA VAL A 88 15.35 0.66 -6.11
C VAL A 88 15.07 2.12 -6.49
N MET A 89 16.10 2.87 -6.87
CA MET A 89 15.93 4.27 -7.27
C MET A 89 15.05 4.41 -8.51
N GLN A 90 15.17 3.51 -9.47
CA GLN A 90 14.31 3.50 -10.66
C GLN A 90 12.85 3.22 -10.28
N MET A 91 12.62 2.29 -9.37
CA MET A 91 11.27 1.97 -8.91
C MET A 91 10.65 3.13 -8.13
N VAL A 92 11.41 3.74 -7.23
CA VAL A 92 10.96 4.91 -6.46
C VAL A 92 10.64 6.09 -7.38
N ALA A 93 11.40 6.26 -8.45
CA ALA A 93 11.16 7.34 -9.42
C ALA A 93 9.80 7.23 -10.13
N LEU A 94 9.21 6.04 -10.17
CA LEU A 94 7.87 5.85 -10.73
C LEU A 94 6.75 6.26 -9.75
N VAL A 95 7.07 6.41 -8.47
CA VAL A 95 6.10 6.76 -7.42
C VAL A 95 6.06 8.27 -7.29
N VAL A 96 5.33 8.92 -8.21
CA VAL A 96 5.18 10.37 -8.23
C VAL A 96 3.77 10.76 -7.79
N ASN A 97 3.63 11.95 -7.21
CA ASN A 97 2.36 12.39 -6.63
C ASN A 97 1.20 12.32 -7.62
N GLU A 98 1.40 12.75 -8.86
CA GLU A 98 0.34 12.74 -9.88
C GLU A 98 -0.15 11.31 -10.16
N ALA A 99 0.76 10.35 -10.25
CA ALA A 99 0.42 8.96 -10.47
C ALA A 99 -0.35 8.39 -9.27
N ILE A 100 0.10 8.70 -8.06
CA ILE A 100 -0.53 8.22 -6.83
C ILE A 100 -1.91 8.85 -6.64
N MET A 101 -2.13 10.09 -7.04
CA MET A 101 -3.45 10.69 -6.98
C MET A 101 -4.46 9.97 -7.88
N ARG A 102 -4.01 9.50 -9.05
CA ARG A 102 -4.86 8.66 -9.90
C ARG A 102 -5.17 7.32 -9.23
N ASP A 103 -4.16 6.71 -8.60
CA ASP A 103 -4.35 5.45 -7.89
C ASP A 103 -5.27 5.64 -6.68
N LEU A 104 -5.12 6.73 -5.96
CA LEU A 104 -5.94 7.03 -4.78
C LEU A 104 -7.42 7.09 -5.15
N ALA A 105 -7.76 7.68 -6.29
CA ALA A 105 -9.15 7.70 -6.76
C ALA A 105 -9.72 6.27 -6.87
N ALA A 106 -8.92 5.34 -7.40
CA ALA A 106 -9.32 3.93 -7.49
C ALA A 106 -9.44 3.28 -6.11
N PHE A 107 -8.56 3.60 -5.17
CA PHE A 107 -8.62 3.06 -3.80
C PHE A 107 -9.86 3.58 -3.06
N LEU A 108 -10.20 4.85 -3.21
CA LEU A 108 -11.41 5.42 -2.62
C LEU A 108 -12.66 4.74 -3.17
N HIS A 109 -12.68 4.51 -4.47
CA HIS A 109 -13.80 3.80 -5.12
C HIS A 109 -13.91 2.35 -4.60
N PHE A 110 -12.78 1.68 -4.38
CA PHE A 110 -12.76 0.35 -3.77
C PHE A 110 -13.44 0.36 -2.41
N PHE A 111 -13.08 1.31 -1.54
CA PHE A 111 -13.68 1.40 -0.21
C PHE A 111 -15.20 1.64 -0.25
N GLU A 112 -15.67 2.42 -1.19
CA GLU A 112 -17.11 2.67 -1.36
C GLU A 112 -17.89 1.39 -1.68
N ARG A 113 -17.22 0.41 -2.32
CA ARG A 113 -17.82 -0.84 -2.74
C ARG A 113 -17.55 -1.99 -1.77
N GLU A 114 -16.67 -1.79 -0.81
CA GLU A 114 -16.29 -2.84 0.17
C GLU A 114 -17.21 -2.78 1.39
N PRO A 115 -18.05 -3.82 1.62
CA PRO A 115 -19.01 -3.78 2.74
C PRO A 115 -18.35 -3.68 4.11
N GLN A 116 -17.10 -4.13 4.26
CA GLN A 116 -16.41 -4.11 5.55
C GLN A 116 -15.69 -2.82 5.83
N ALA A 117 -15.68 -1.86 4.89
CA ALA A 117 -15.01 -0.59 5.05
C ALA A 117 -16.03 0.56 5.13
N LYS A 118 -15.82 1.47 6.11
CA LYS A 118 -16.54 2.73 6.15
C LYS A 118 -15.78 3.75 5.33
N SER A 119 -16.43 4.28 4.29
CA SER A 119 -15.80 5.18 3.33
C SER A 119 -16.13 6.66 3.55
N GLU A 120 -16.90 7.01 4.57
CA GLU A 120 -17.28 8.40 4.84
C GLU A 120 -16.09 9.28 5.21
N ARG A 121 -15.12 8.69 5.91
CA ARG A 121 -13.84 9.33 6.24
C ARG A 121 -12.76 8.29 6.06
N ILE A 122 -11.75 8.62 5.27
CA ILE A 122 -10.66 7.72 4.97
C ILE A 122 -9.37 8.30 5.51
N GLY A 123 -8.72 7.53 6.39
CA GLY A 123 -7.41 7.90 6.92
C GLY A 123 -6.31 7.50 5.96
N VAL A 124 -5.19 8.17 6.05
CA VAL A 124 -4.01 7.88 5.26
C VAL A 124 -2.81 7.85 6.20
N VAL A 125 -1.98 6.82 6.06
CA VAL A 125 -0.75 6.66 6.83
C VAL A 125 0.38 6.44 5.85
N GLY A 126 1.51 7.13 6.07
CA GLY A 126 2.68 6.96 5.23
C GLY A 126 3.95 7.24 6.01
N TYR A 127 5.00 6.48 5.68
CA TYR A 127 6.32 6.62 6.29
C TYR A 127 7.37 6.80 5.20
N CYS A 128 8.41 7.59 5.46
CA CYS A 128 9.51 7.84 4.52
C CYS A 128 8.96 8.32 3.16
N MET A 129 9.15 7.56 2.09
CA MET A 129 8.59 7.88 0.77
C MET A 129 7.07 8.06 0.80
N GLY A 130 6.37 7.22 1.59
CA GLY A 130 4.92 7.28 1.72
C GLY A 130 4.41 8.48 2.51
N GLY A 131 5.26 9.09 3.34
CA GLY A 131 4.88 10.24 4.16
C GLY A 131 4.35 11.43 3.36
N PRO A 132 5.10 11.96 2.39
CA PRO A 132 4.62 13.04 1.52
C PRO A 132 3.35 12.68 0.73
N LEU A 133 3.18 11.42 0.38
CA LEU A 133 1.99 10.96 -0.35
C LEU A 133 0.73 11.01 0.51
N ALA A 134 0.89 10.92 1.84
CA ALA A 134 -0.23 10.97 2.77
C ALA A 134 -0.75 12.39 3.00
N LEU A 135 0.03 13.39 2.66
CA LEU A 135 -0.35 14.80 2.80
C LEU A 135 -1.23 15.23 1.64
#